data_d03ba5553d1b777fb2aa5a9f8e0cc5e9
#
_entry.id   d03ba5553d1b777fb2aa5a9f8e0cc5e9
#
_cell.length_a   1.000
_cell.length_b   1.000
_cell.length_c   1.000
_cell.angle_alpha   90.00
_cell.angle_beta   90.00
_cell.angle_gamma   90.00
#
_symmetry.space_group_name_H-M   'P 1'
#
loop_
_entity.id
_entity.type
_entity.pdbx_description
1 polymer ?
#
loop_
_entity_poly.entity_id
_entity_poly.type
_entity_poly.pdbx_seq_one_letter_code
_entity_poly.pdbx_strand_id
1 'polypeptide(L)'
;MIIYLVLSFVSVTLFLLFITRNFRYWNKRNVKHETPLPLFGTHFSNLFGIKSFTQISRELYNKYPEEKVVGYYRGTTPELIIRDLDIARNILSVDFVHFYRRAIGRNPELEPLLANLFHVDGDTWKLLRQRLTPAFTTAKLKAMFPLIINCAEKLHTVGYNITKNGGEFDCRELMARFTTDFIGACGFGIEMNSISNEHSAFRELGRKMFSRSRRHIFLLGLWELIPELRNMIHVGDTDIEEGITNIVVAIFEQRNYKPSGRNDFIDLLLELSQKGKIEGESIENISKDGVPQRAELELKTIVLVAQIFIFFAAGFETSSSATSFTLHQLAFHPDIQSKIQNEIDQVLTKYDDKLCYDAIAELTLLDMAFKESMRIFPSLGFLQRECARRYTIPQLGITIDPGVKVIIPIQAIQMDEKYFENANKFCPERFGSEAVKSLNNYAYLPFGEGPRACVGARLGQMQSLAGLAAVLQKFTVEPSAKTPLELPVNPWSNVVQGVKGGIPLKLRLRKQ
;
A
#
# COMPACT_ATOMS: atom_id res chain seq x y z
N MET A 1 27.72 -26.86 -41.63
CA MET A 1 27.05 -25.53 -41.75
C MET A 1 25.55 -25.66 -41.79
N ILE A 2 24.92 -26.42 -42.67
CA ILE A 2 23.44 -26.56 -42.78
C ILE A 2 22.81 -27.06 -41.47
N ILE A 3 23.35 -28.05 -40.78
CA ILE A 3 22.83 -28.59 -39.51
C ILE A 3 22.81 -27.51 -38.43
N TYR A 4 23.82 -26.67 -38.31
CA TYR A 4 23.81 -25.57 -37.34
C TYR A 4 22.78 -24.50 -37.66
N LEU A 5 22.55 -24.20 -38.94
CA LEU A 5 21.47 -23.27 -39.35
C LEU A 5 20.09 -23.84 -39.04
N VAL A 6 19.87 -25.13 -39.30
CA VAL A 6 18.61 -25.79 -38.95
C VAL A 6 18.41 -25.83 -37.44
N LEU A 7 19.42 -26.20 -36.66
CA LEU A 7 19.33 -26.19 -35.18
C LEU A 7 19.04 -24.79 -34.64
N SER A 8 19.73 -23.76 -35.16
CA SER A 8 19.50 -22.37 -34.77
C SER A 8 18.06 -21.94 -35.11
N PHE A 9 17.58 -22.24 -36.32
CA PHE A 9 16.20 -21.92 -36.73
C PHE A 9 15.17 -22.61 -35.84
N VAL A 10 15.36 -23.90 -35.56
CA VAL A 10 14.48 -24.67 -34.66
C VAL A 10 14.50 -24.08 -33.26
N SER A 11 15.68 -23.76 -32.70
CA SER A 11 15.81 -23.16 -31.39
C SER A 11 15.12 -21.80 -31.29
N VAL A 12 15.30 -20.92 -32.27
CA VAL A 12 14.64 -19.63 -32.35
C VAL A 12 13.12 -19.80 -32.45
N THR A 13 12.65 -20.74 -33.28
CA THR A 13 11.21 -21.01 -33.42
C THR A 13 10.59 -21.52 -32.12
N LEU A 14 11.22 -22.49 -31.45
CA LEU A 14 10.78 -22.99 -30.15
C LEU A 14 10.77 -21.88 -29.09
N PHE A 15 11.81 -21.04 -29.07
CA PHE A 15 11.88 -19.90 -28.19
C PHE A 15 10.73 -18.91 -28.44
N LEU A 16 10.45 -18.56 -29.70
CA LEU A 16 9.33 -17.69 -30.06
C LEU A 16 7.98 -18.31 -29.65
N LEU A 17 7.78 -19.60 -29.89
CA LEU A 17 6.58 -20.30 -29.44
C LEU A 17 6.43 -20.29 -27.92
N PHE A 18 7.52 -20.46 -27.20
CA PHE A 18 7.54 -20.41 -25.74
C PHE A 18 7.16 -19.02 -25.19
N ILE A 19 7.77 -17.94 -25.71
CA ILE A 19 7.53 -16.57 -25.24
C ILE A 19 6.20 -15.97 -25.70
N THR A 20 5.50 -16.63 -26.64
CA THR A 20 4.18 -16.19 -27.12
C THR A 20 3.04 -17.16 -26.77
N ARG A 21 3.37 -18.23 -26.02
CA ARG A 21 2.45 -19.38 -25.73
C ARG A 21 1.06 -18.97 -25.20
N ASN A 22 0.99 -17.89 -24.43
CA ASN A 22 -0.24 -17.43 -23.79
C ASN A 22 -0.92 -16.25 -24.51
N PHE A 23 -0.35 -15.70 -25.58
CA PHE A 23 -0.85 -14.47 -26.20
C PHE A 23 -2.23 -14.61 -26.90
N ARG A 24 -2.72 -15.83 -27.04
CA ARG A 24 -4.08 -16.11 -27.52
C ARG A 24 -5.11 -16.27 -26.40
N TYR A 25 -4.70 -16.11 -25.12
CA TYR A 25 -5.59 -16.37 -23.98
C TYR A 25 -6.83 -15.49 -24.00
N TRP A 26 -6.66 -14.19 -24.17
CA TRP A 26 -7.77 -13.23 -24.22
C TRP A 26 -8.55 -13.28 -25.52
N ASN A 27 -7.90 -13.50 -26.65
CA ASN A 27 -8.57 -13.69 -27.94
C ASN A 27 -9.59 -14.85 -27.89
N LYS A 28 -9.21 -15.99 -27.30
CA LYS A 28 -10.09 -17.15 -27.16
C LYS A 28 -11.30 -16.90 -26.25
N ARG A 29 -11.27 -15.83 -25.48
CA ARG A 29 -12.33 -15.44 -24.53
C ARG A 29 -13.07 -14.18 -24.95
N ASN A 30 -12.80 -13.68 -26.15
CA ASN A 30 -13.38 -12.45 -26.70
C ASN A 30 -13.19 -11.23 -25.76
N VAL A 31 -12.07 -11.17 -25.04
CA VAL A 31 -11.70 -10.05 -24.18
C VAL A 31 -10.83 -9.07 -24.96
N LYS A 32 -11.22 -7.79 -24.96
CA LYS A 32 -10.42 -6.71 -25.55
C LYS A 32 -9.09 -6.56 -24.82
N HIS A 33 -8.01 -6.38 -25.56
CA HIS A 33 -6.65 -6.21 -25.04
C HIS A 33 -5.77 -5.53 -26.08
N GLU A 34 -4.63 -4.97 -25.61
CA GLU A 34 -3.57 -4.51 -26.50
C GLU A 34 -2.82 -5.69 -27.10
N THR A 35 -2.25 -5.48 -28.31
CA THR A 35 -1.39 -6.49 -28.95
C THR A 35 -0.13 -6.69 -28.11
N PRO A 36 0.13 -7.90 -27.58
CA PRO A 36 1.31 -8.14 -26.77
C PRO A 36 2.57 -8.23 -27.63
N LEU A 37 3.65 -7.61 -27.17
CA LEU A 37 4.98 -7.74 -27.77
C LEU A 37 5.62 -9.07 -27.35
N PRO A 38 6.30 -9.80 -28.26
CA PRO A 38 7.05 -11.01 -27.90
C PRO A 38 7.93 -10.76 -26.67
N LEU A 39 7.97 -11.70 -25.74
CA LEU A 39 8.66 -11.65 -24.47
C LEU A 39 8.06 -10.66 -23.43
N PHE A 40 7.76 -9.42 -23.83
CA PHE A 40 7.39 -8.32 -22.93
C PHE A 40 5.87 -8.22 -22.66
N GLY A 41 5.06 -8.86 -23.48
CA GLY A 41 3.60 -8.70 -23.40
C GLY A 41 3.18 -7.26 -23.67
N THR A 42 2.27 -6.73 -22.87
CA THR A 42 1.86 -5.32 -22.86
C THR A 42 2.58 -4.49 -21.75
N HIS A 43 3.56 -5.12 -21.07
CA HIS A 43 4.22 -4.56 -19.89
C HIS A 43 5.53 -3.80 -20.20
N PHE A 44 5.92 -3.67 -21.46
CA PHE A 44 7.17 -3.06 -21.92
C PHE A 44 7.47 -1.71 -21.24
N SER A 45 6.52 -0.78 -21.24
CA SER A 45 6.74 0.58 -20.69
C SER A 45 7.03 0.57 -19.19
N ASN A 46 6.51 -0.38 -18.43
CA ASN A 46 6.82 -0.49 -17.00
C ASN A 46 8.19 -1.16 -16.77
N LEU A 47 8.47 -2.21 -17.51
CA LEU A 47 9.74 -2.95 -17.40
C LEU A 47 10.96 -2.05 -17.66
N PHE A 48 10.82 -1.08 -18.56
CA PHE A 48 11.87 -0.11 -18.88
C PHE A 48 11.75 1.23 -18.11
N GLY A 49 10.88 1.32 -17.11
CA GLY A 49 10.74 2.49 -16.26
C GLY A 49 10.25 3.75 -17.00
N ILE A 50 9.49 3.57 -18.08
CA ILE A 50 8.87 4.67 -18.84
C ILE A 50 7.59 5.12 -18.14
N LYS A 51 6.75 4.15 -17.72
CA LYS A 51 5.48 4.37 -17.02
C LYS A 51 5.33 3.45 -15.82
N SER A 52 4.72 3.95 -14.75
CA SER A 52 4.32 3.08 -13.64
C SER A 52 3.14 2.17 -14.05
N PHE A 53 2.97 1.06 -13.35
CA PHE A 53 1.85 0.16 -13.64
C PHE A 53 0.49 0.83 -13.37
N THR A 54 0.43 1.75 -12.39
CA THR A 54 -0.76 2.59 -12.15
C THR A 54 -1.11 3.45 -13.38
N GLN A 55 -0.11 4.08 -14.01
CA GLN A 55 -0.33 4.86 -15.24
C GLN A 55 -0.82 3.98 -16.39
N ILE A 56 -0.19 2.81 -16.60
CA ILE A 56 -0.60 1.87 -17.65
C ILE A 56 -2.03 1.38 -17.43
N SER A 57 -2.36 0.96 -16.22
CA SER A 57 -3.70 0.45 -15.92
C SER A 57 -4.77 1.55 -16.06
N ARG A 58 -4.45 2.81 -15.73
CA ARG A 58 -5.33 3.96 -15.97
C ARG A 58 -5.51 4.27 -17.46
N GLU A 59 -4.44 4.21 -18.25
CA GLU A 59 -4.52 4.39 -19.71
C GLU A 59 -5.41 3.32 -20.36
N LEU A 60 -5.25 2.05 -19.98
CA LEU A 60 -6.08 0.97 -20.50
C LEU A 60 -7.53 1.09 -20.04
N TYR A 61 -7.74 1.49 -18.79
CA TYR A 61 -9.07 1.79 -18.25
C TYR A 61 -9.78 2.86 -19.09
N ASN A 62 -9.11 3.94 -19.42
CA ASN A 62 -9.69 5.07 -20.17
C ASN A 62 -9.83 4.78 -21.67
N LYS A 63 -8.94 3.93 -22.23
CA LYS A 63 -8.95 3.59 -23.67
C LYS A 63 -10.16 2.75 -24.07
N TYR A 64 -10.69 1.94 -23.16
CA TYR A 64 -11.80 1.01 -23.44
C TYR A 64 -13.03 1.31 -22.56
N PRO A 65 -13.70 2.48 -22.71
CA PRO A 65 -14.74 2.93 -21.78
C PRO A 65 -15.97 2.02 -21.76
N GLU A 66 -16.28 1.34 -22.86
CA GLU A 66 -17.46 0.45 -22.98
C GLU A 66 -17.20 -0.96 -22.42
N GLU A 67 -15.94 -1.34 -22.21
CA GLU A 67 -15.61 -2.68 -21.75
C GLU A 67 -15.67 -2.76 -20.21
N LYS A 68 -16.24 -3.83 -19.68
CA LYS A 68 -16.27 -4.10 -18.24
C LYS A 68 -14.95 -4.63 -17.71
N VAL A 69 -14.18 -5.28 -18.57
CA VAL A 69 -12.86 -5.85 -18.28
C VAL A 69 -11.93 -5.66 -19.48
N VAL A 70 -10.63 -5.53 -19.24
CA VAL A 70 -9.61 -5.39 -20.30
C VAL A 70 -8.48 -6.37 -20.03
N GLY A 71 -8.12 -7.17 -21.04
CA GLY A 71 -7.00 -8.10 -20.97
C GLY A 71 -5.66 -7.38 -20.98
N TYR A 72 -4.71 -7.94 -20.26
CA TYR A 72 -3.34 -7.47 -20.14
C TYR A 72 -2.37 -8.65 -20.15
N TYR A 73 -1.11 -8.42 -20.51
CA TYR A 73 -0.06 -9.42 -20.45
C TYR A 73 1.17 -8.85 -19.76
N ARG A 74 1.49 -9.41 -18.58
CA ARG A 74 2.76 -9.13 -17.90
C ARG A 74 3.78 -10.17 -18.34
N GLY A 75 4.69 -9.77 -19.23
CA GLY A 75 5.49 -10.75 -19.96
C GLY A 75 4.57 -11.73 -20.71
N THR A 76 4.69 -13.02 -20.41
CA THR A 76 3.87 -14.08 -20.99
C THR A 76 2.60 -14.40 -20.17
N THR A 77 2.42 -13.82 -19.00
CA THR A 77 1.33 -14.14 -18.07
C THR A 77 0.10 -13.28 -18.36
N PRO A 78 -1.08 -13.87 -18.59
CA PRO A 78 -2.31 -13.12 -18.74
C PRO A 78 -2.77 -12.53 -17.42
N GLU A 79 -3.20 -11.27 -17.45
CA GLU A 79 -3.81 -10.54 -16.33
C GLU A 79 -5.10 -9.86 -16.83
N LEU A 80 -6.02 -9.53 -15.93
CA LEU A 80 -7.30 -8.91 -16.25
C LEU A 80 -7.48 -7.61 -15.47
N ILE A 81 -7.68 -6.50 -16.16
CA ILE A 81 -8.00 -5.21 -15.56
C ILE A 81 -9.53 -5.11 -15.46
N ILE A 82 -10.01 -4.84 -14.24
CA ILE A 82 -11.43 -4.75 -13.92
C ILE A 82 -11.85 -3.29 -13.96
N ARG A 83 -12.90 -2.97 -14.73
CA ARG A 83 -13.47 -1.63 -14.83
C ARG A 83 -14.84 -1.52 -14.14
N ASP A 84 -15.58 -2.60 -14.10
CA ASP A 84 -16.93 -2.67 -13.54
C ASP A 84 -16.89 -2.88 -12.03
N LEU A 85 -17.64 -2.04 -11.27
CA LEU A 85 -17.64 -2.08 -9.81
C LEU A 85 -18.33 -3.32 -9.23
N ASP A 86 -19.32 -3.89 -9.90
CA ASP A 86 -19.98 -5.12 -9.44
C ASP A 86 -19.05 -6.32 -9.59
N ILE A 87 -18.27 -6.36 -10.68
CA ILE A 87 -17.21 -7.38 -10.85
C ILE A 87 -16.12 -7.17 -9.77
N ALA A 88 -15.70 -5.94 -9.51
CA ALA A 88 -14.75 -5.64 -8.44
C ALA A 88 -15.28 -6.09 -7.06
N ARG A 89 -16.57 -5.85 -6.77
CA ARG A 89 -17.25 -6.31 -5.56
C ARG A 89 -17.23 -7.83 -5.44
N ASN A 90 -17.56 -8.54 -6.50
CA ASN A 90 -17.55 -10.01 -6.50
C ASN A 90 -16.16 -10.53 -6.19
N ILE A 91 -15.13 -10.02 -6.85
CA ILE A 91 -13.73 -10.44 -6.66
C ILE A 91 -13.21 -10.13 -5.25
N LEU A 92 -13.50 -8.93 -4.74
CA LEU A 92 -12.94 -8.49 -3.46
C LEU A 92 -13.66 -9.07 -2.24
N SER A 93 -14.98 -9.35 -2.38
CA SER A 93 -15.84 -9.67 -1.22
C SER A 93 -16.73 -10.89 -1.43
N VAL A 94 -17.61 -10.91 -2.42
CA VAL A 94 -18.66 -11.92 -2.54
C VAL A 94 -18.06 -13.30 -2.84
N ASP A 95 -17.24 -13.36 -3.90
CA ASP A 95 -16.62 -14.59 -4.40
C ASP A 95 -15.15 -14.70 -3.95
N PHE A 96 -14.84 -14.11 -2.81
CA PHE A 96 -13.49 -14.01 -2.24
C PHE A 96 -12.77 -15.36 -2.17
N VAL A 97 -13.48 -16.46 -1.98
CA VAL A 97 -12.92 -17.82 -1.93
C VAL A 97 -12.24 -18.25 -3.23
N HIS A 98 -12.54 -17.57 -4.35
CA HIS A 98 -11.86 -17.76 -5.62
C HIS A 98 -10.65 -16.82 -5.79
N PHE A 99 -10.55 -15.74 -5.00
CA PHE A 99 -9.58 -14.64 -5.15
C PHE A 99 -8.83 -14.29 -3.86
N TYR A 100 -8.70 -15.23 -2.92
CA TYR A 100 -8.03 -14.98 -1.64
C TYR A 100 -6.53 -14.70 -1.78
N ARG A 101 -5.91 -15.05 -2.92
CA ARG A 101 -4.48 -14.83 -3.16
C ARG A 101 -4.22 -13.42 -3.67
N ARG A 102 -3.18 -12.77 -3.14
CA ARG A 102 -2.56 -11.59 -3.75
C ARG A 102 -1.51 -11.95 -4.78
N ALA A 103 -0.87 -13.08 -4.61
CA ALA A 103 0.22 -13.60 -5.44
C ALA A 103 1.39 -12.61 -5.62
N ILE A 104 1.71 -11.89 -4.54
CA ILE A 104 2.88 -11.01 -4.45
C ILE A 104 3.98 -11.62 -3.59
N GLY A 105 3.64 -12.60 -2.77
CA GLY A 105 4.58 -13.38 -1.98
C GLY A 105 5.57 -14.16 -2.83
N ARG A 106 6.71 -14.48 -2.25
CA ARG A 106 7.79 -15.28 -2.82
C ARG A 106 8.08 -16.44 -1.87
N ASN A 107 9.05 -17.29 -2.23
CA ASN A 107 9.39 -18.40 -1.35
C ASN A 107 9.90 -17.88 0.01
N PRO A 108 9.16 -18.13 1.11
CA PRO A 108 9.56 -17.66 2.45
C PRO A 108 10.80 -18.36 3.01
N GLU A 109 11.23 -19.49 2.42
CA GLU A 109 12.50 -20.13 2.77
C GLU A 109 13.70 -19.35 2.24
N LEU A 110 13.53 -18.68 1.08
CA LEU A 110 14.57 -17.83 0.48
C LEU A 110 14.51 -16.40 1.04
N GLU A 111 13.31 -15.89 1.35
CA GLU A 111 13.08 -14.51 1.80
C GLU A 111 12.18 -14.52 3.05
N PRO A 112 12.73 -14.84 4.22
CA PRO A 112 11.95 -15.08 5.45
C PRO A 112 11.11 -13.90 5.91
N LEU A 113 11.54 -12.66 5.68
CA LEU A 113 10.77 -11.47 6.02
C LEU A 113 9.48 -11.33 5.19
N LEU A 114 9.35 -12.06 4.08
CA LEU A 114 8.10 -12.11 3.31
C LEU A 114 7.09 -13.12 3.86
N ALA A 115 7.41 -13.87 4.92
CA ALA A 115 6.44 -14.69 5.68
C ALA A 115 5.49 -13.83 6.52
N ASN A 116 5.05 -12.68 6.02
CA ASN A 116 4.23 -11.70 6.73
C ASN A 116 2.83 -11.57 6.14
N LEU A 117 1.91 -10.97 6.92
CA LEU A 117 0.48 -10.82 6.61
C LEU A 117 0.18 -10.22 5.23
N PHE A 118 1.06 -9.36 4.69
CA PHE A 118 0.85 -8.72 3.40
C PHE A 118 1.20 -9.65 2.23
N HIS A 119 2.29 -10.43 2.36
CA HIS A 119 2.83 -11.23 1.27
C HIS A 119 2.30 -12.66 1.24
N VAL A 120 1.99 -13.26 2.42
CA VAL A 120 1.50 -14.64 2.46
C VAL A 120 0.08 -14.76 1.93
N ASP A 121 -0.23 -15.94 1.41
CA ASP A 121 -1.55 -16.30 0.90
C ASP A 121 -2.13 -17.50 1.65
N GLY A 122 -3.33 -17.90 1.29
CA GLY A 122 -3.99 -19.13 1.77
C GLY A 122 -4.22 -19.19 3.28
N ASP A 123 -3.98 -20.36 3.82
CA ASP A 123 -4.22 -20.65 5.24
C ASP A 123 -3.32 -19.83 6.16
N THR A 124 -2.05 -19.67 5.81
CA THR A 124 -1.11 -18.86 6.57
C THR A 124 -1.63 -17.41 6.72
N TRP A 125 -2.11 -16.81 5.63
CA TRP A 125 -2.72 -15.49 5.69
C TRP A 125 -3.97 -15.46 6.57
N LYS A 126 -4.89 -16.42 6.40
CA LYS A 126 -6.16 -16.45 7.15
C LYS A 126 -5.89 -16.53 8.65
N LEU A 127 -4.99 -17.41 9.07
CA LEU A 127 -4.61 -17.59 10.47
C LEU A 127 -3.95 -16.34 11.07
N LEU A 128 -2.95 -15.77 10.39
CA LEU A 128 -2.31 -14.52 10.82
C LEU A 128 -3.30 -13.36 10.88
N ARG A 129 -4.16 -13.20 9.86
CA ARG A 129 -5.18 -12.14 9.81
C ARG A 129 -6.11 -12.17 11.02
N GLN A 130 -6.62 -13.35 11.36
CA GLN A 130 -7.52 -13.53 12.50
C GLN A 130 -6.85 -13.15 13.83
N ARG A 131 -5.57 -13.49 14.00
CA ARG A 131 -4.83 -13.25 15.25
C ARG A 131 -4.27 -11.83 15.38
N LEU A 132 -3.99 -11.17 14.26
CA LEU A 132 -3.42 -9.81 14.28
C LEU A 132 -4.49 -8.71 14.25
N THR A 133 -5.69 -8.98 13.74
CA THR A 133 -6.79 -7.97 13.68
C THR A 133 -7.11 -7.35 15.04
N PRO A 134 -7.12 -8.06 16.19
CA PRO A 134 -7.39 -7.48 17.50
C PRO A 134 -6.42 -6.37 17.94
N ALA A 135 -5.19 -6.32 17.37
CA ALA A 135 -4.22 -5.25 17.64
C ALA A 135 -4.71 -3.86 17.17
N PHE A 136 -5.65 -3.83 16.23
CA PHE A 136 -6.12 -2.62 15.56
C PHE A 136 -7.52 -2.18 16.02
N THR A 137 -7.97 -2.67 17.19
CA THR A 137 -9.25 -2.24 17.79
C THR A 137 -9.18 -0.80 18.29
N THR A 138 -10.34 -0.13 18.39
CA THR A 138 -10.42 1.25 18.87
C THR A 138 -9.78 1.44 20.25
N ALA A 139 -9.97 0.48 21.17
CA ALA A 139 -9.39 0.54 22.51
C ALA A 139 -7.85 0.54 22.46
N LYS A 140 -7.24 -0.35 21.63
CA LYS A 140 -5.78 -0.39 21.44
C LYS A 140 -5.27 0.89 20.77
N LEU A 141 -6.01 1.43 19.79
CA LEU A 141 -5.66 2.70 19.14
C LEU A 141 -5.69 3.87 20.13
N LYS A 142 -6.72 4.00 20.96
CA LYS A 142 -6.78 5.04 22.01
C LYS A 142 -5.62 4.92 22.98
N ALA A 143 -5.22 3.71 23.36
CA ALA A 143 -4.09 3.48 24.26
C ALA A 143 -2.73 3.92 23.65
N MET A 144 -2.55 3.76 22.34
CA MET A 144 -1.35 4.19 21.60
C MET A 144 -1.36 5.68 21.23
N PHE A 145 -2.51 6.35 21.30
CA PHE A 145 -2.67 7.70 20.78
C PHE A 145 -1.75 8.75 21.43
N PRO A 146 -1.45 8.73 22.74
CA PRO A 146 -0.47 9.63 23.34
C PRO A 146 0.91 9.58 22.68
N LEU A 147 1.33 8.40 22.17
CA LEU A 147 2.59 8.25 21.43
C LEU A 147 2.54 8.98 20.08
N ILE A 148 1.36 8.97 19.42
CA ILE A 148 1.13 9.70 18.16
C ILE A 148 1.27 11.20 18.41
N ILE A 149 0.65 11.71 19.48
CA ILE A 149 0.67 13.13 19.83
C ILE A 149 2.09 13.59 20.15
N ASN A 150 2.82 12.82 20.95
CA ASN A 150 4.22 13.15 21.25
C ASN A 150 5.07 13.28 19.97
N CYS A 151 4.88 12.39 19.01
CA CYS A 151 5.55 12.52 17.70
C CYS A 151 5.04 13.74 16.90
N ALA A 152 3.74 14.02 16.94
CA ALA A 152 3.13 15.14 16.22
C ALA A 152 3.62 16.51 16.76
N GLU A 153 3.77 16.64 18.08
CA GLU A 153 4.30 17.85 18.71
C GLU A 153 5.77 18.13 18.35
N LYS A 154 6.58 17.09 18.12
CA LYS A 154 7.95 17.27 17.60
C LYS A 154 7.98 17.96 16.25
N LEU A 155 6.91 17.83 15.42
CA LEU A 155 6.77 18.54 14.14
C LEU A 155 6.77 20.07 14.33
N HIS A 156 6.24 20.58 15.46
CA HIS A 156 6.25 22.02 15.71
C HIS A 156 7.67 22.56 15.80
N THR A 157 8.54 21.90 16.57
CA THR A 157 9.96 22.31 16.73
C THR A 157 10.69 22.31 15.39
N VAL A 158 10.50 21.24 14.58
CA VAL A 158 11.13 21.16 13.26
C VAL A 158 10.53 22.20 12.30
N GLY A 159 9.22 22.40 12.32
CA GLY A 159 8.54 23.42 11.52
C GLY A 159 9.02 24.84 11.82
N TYR A 160 9.21 25.19 13.09
CA TYR A 160 9.81 26.48 13.49
C TYR A 160 11.24 26.65 12.93
N ASN A 161 12.05 25.59 12.96
CA ASN A 161 13.40 25.64 12.39
C ASN A 161 13.36 25.82 10.86
N ILE A 162 12.45 25.11 10.18
CA ILE A 162 12.24 25.28 8.71
C ILE A 162 11.85 26.72 8.39
N THR A 163 10.89 27.31 9.13
CA THR A 163 10.44 28.68 8.86
C THR A 163 11.57 29.72 9.08
N LYS A 164 12.42 29.53 10.07
CA LYS A 164 13.59 30.38 10.32
C LYS A 164 14.63 30.29 9.21
N ASN A 165 14.71 29.17 8.50
CA ASN A 165 15.66 28.90 7.42
C ASN A 165 15.06 29.15 6.01
N GLY A 166 14.07 30.02 5.86
CA GLY A 166 13.47 30.40 4.59
C GLY A 166 12.20 29.65 4.21
N GLY A 167 11.82 28.64 4.99
CA GLY A 167 10.54 27.94 4.89
C GLY A 167 10.47 26.82 3.85
N GLU A 168 11.44 26.69 2.92
CA GLU A 168 11.44 25.59 1.94
C GLU A 168 11.80 24.25 2.57
N PHE A 169 11.05 23.19 2.23
CA PHE A 169 11.27 21.83 2.73
C PHE A 169 10.71 20.78 1.78
N ASP A 170 11.20 19.54 1.86
CA ASP A 170 10.55 18.38 1.25
C ASP A 170 9.49 17.84 2.20
N CYS A 171 8.22 18.04 1.82
CA CYS A 171 7.06 17.59 2.60
C CYS A 171 7.06 16.07 2.78
N ARG A 172 7.41 15.32 1.73
CA ARG A 172 7.46 13.86 1.80
C ARG A 172 8.50 13.37 2.78
N GLU A 173 9.69 13.98 2.81
CA GLU A 173 10.75 13.62 3.75
C GLU A 173 10.34 13.93 5.19
N LEU A 174 9.75 15.10 5.46
CA LEU A 174 9.27 15.46 6.79
C LEU A 174 8.21 14.50 7.30
N MET A 175 7.20 14.19 6.47
CA MET A 175 6.14 13.26 6.87
C MET A 175 6.65 11.82 7.00
N ALA A 176 7.66 11.42 6.21
CA ALA A 176 8.32 10.14 6.36
C ALA A 176 9.06 10.01 7.69
N ARG A 177 9.73 11.07 8.14
CA ARG A 177 10.37 11.11 9.49
C ARG A 177 9.34 11.01 10.60
N PHE A 178 8.23 11.72 10.49
CA PHE A 178 7.12 11.65 11.44
C PHE A 178 6.56 10.22 11.55
N THR A 179 6.23 9.59 10.43
CA THR A 179 5.65 8.24 10.43
C THR A 179 6.66 7.18 10.87
N THR A 180 7.97 7.38 10.64
CA THR A 180 9.04 6.51 11.17
C THR A 180 9.06 6.55 12.70
N ASP A 181 9.07 7.74 13.31
CA ASP A 181 9.09 7.87 14.77
C ASP A 181 7.82 7.31 15.41
N PHE A 182 6.67 7.56 14.79
CA PHE A 182 5.41 7.01 15.25
C PHE A 182 5.42 5.47 15.23
N ILE A 183 5.79 4.86 14.10
CA ILE A 183 5.84 3.39 13.99
C ILE A 183 6.89 2.80 14.93
N GLY A 184 8.01 3.51 15.17
CA GLY A 184 8.99 3.14 16.17
C GLY A 184 8.42 3.05 17.58
N ALA A 185 7.68 4.07 17.98
CA ALA A 185 7.07 4.14 19.30
C ALA A 185 5.96 3.08 19.48
N CYS A 186 5.06 2.92 18.49
CA CYS A 186 3.91 2.03 18.59
C CYS A 186 4.22 0.58 18.21
N GLY A 187 5.11 0.37 17.24
CA GLY A 187 5.45 -0.96 16.72
C GLY A 187 6.59 -1.63 17.47
N PHE A 188 7.66 -0.89 17.71
CA PHE A 188 8.89 -1.41 18.33
C PHE A 188 9.04 -1.04 19.80
N GLY A 189 8.29 -0.05 20.28
CA GLY A 189 8.42 0.48 21.62
C GLY A 189 9.75 1.23 21.87
N ILE A 190 10.35 1.79 20.83
CA ILE A 190 11.62 2.53 20.88
C ILE A 190 11.46 3.93 20.26
N GLU A 191 12.25 4.89 20.75
CA GLU A 191 12.35 6.22 20.15
C GLU A 191 13.36 6.21 19.01
N MET A 192 12.90 6.46 17.79
CA MET A 192 13.76 6.45 16.61
C MET A 192 14.41 7.79 16.29
N ASN A 193 13.88 8.88 16.86
CA ASN A 193 14.37 10.27 16.73
C ASN A 193 14.57 10.74 15.28
N SER A 194 13.79 10.19 14.33
CA SER A 194 13.92 10.49 12.90
C SER A 194 13.40 11.88 12.56
N ILE A 195 12.41 12.41 13.32
CA ILE A 195 11.89 13.76 13.12
C ILE A 195 13.01 14.79 13.33
N SER A 196 13.81 14.63 14.38
CA SER A 196 14.90 15.55 14.73
C SER A 196 16.20 15.26 13.97
N ASN A 197 16.44 14.01 13.55
CA ASN A 197 17.64 13.58 12.85
C ASN A 197 17.28 12.84 11.56
N GLU A 198 17.45 13.50 10.41
CA GLU A 198 17.15 12.93 9.10
C GLU A 198 18.06 11.76 8.70
N HIS A 199 19.19 11.60 9.35
CA HIS A 199 20.16 10.49 9.17
C HIS A 199 20.03 9.43 10.25
N SER A 200 18.90 9.34 10.96
CA SER A 200 18.69 8.24 11.90
C SER A 200 18.77 6.89 11.20
N ALA A 201 19.34 5.88 11.89
CA ALA A 201 19.51 4.53 11.31
C ALA A 201 18.18 3.95 10.81
N PHE A 202 17.09 4.18 11.52
CA PHE A 202 15.76 3.70 11.10
C PHE A 202 15.20 4.44 9.89
N ARG A 203 15.48 5.77 9.78
CA ARG A 203 15.09 6.51 8.58
C ARG A 203 15.86 6.03 7.36
N GLU A 204 17.16 5.76 7.51
CA GLU A 204 17.97 5.18 6.42
C GLU A 204 17.53 3.77 6.04
N LEU A 205 17.20 2.93 7.03
CA LEU A 205 16.66 1.60 6.81
C LEU A 205 15.35 1.68 6.02
N GLY A 206 14.40 2.53 6.43
CA GLY A 206 13.15 2.76 5.73
C GLY A 206 13.38 3.22 4.28
N ARG A 207 14.32 4.14 4.04
CA ARG A 207 14.67 4.60 2.70
C ARG A 207 15.25 3.49 1.83
N LYS A 208 16.14 2.65 2.37
CA LYS A 208 16.71 1.49 1.66
C LYS A 208 15.64 0.47 1.29
N MET A 209 14.68 0.17 2.18
CA MET A 209 13.59 -0.78 1.92
C MET A 209 12.74 -0.42 0.69
N PHE A 210 12.55 0.86 0.42
CA PHE A 210 11.75 1.35 -0.73
C PHE A 210 12.61 1.82 -1.90
N SER A 211 13.94 1.86 -1.76
CA SER A 211 14.86 2.10 -2.87
C SER A 211 15.17 0.79 -3.59
N ARG A 212 15.29 0.86 -4.91
CA ARG A 212 15.61 -0.31 -5.72
C ARG A 212 17.02 -0.19 -6.30
N SER A 213 17.86 -1.16 -6.00
CA SER A 213 19.13 -1.31 -6.68
C SER A 213 18.90 -1.72 -8.14
N ARG A 214 19.88 -1.45 -9.02
CA ARG A 214 19.85 -1.91 -10.43
C ARG A 214 19.71 -3.43 -10.53
N ARG A 215 20.39 -4.17 -9.62
CA ARG A 215 20.26 -5.64 -9.50
C ARG A 215 18.82 -6.05 -9.21
N HIS A 216 18.18 -5.39 -8.24
CA HIS A 216 16.78 -5.67 -7.86
C HIS A 216 15.82 -5.45 -9.04
N ILE A 217 15.96 -4.33 -9.75
CA ILE A 217 15.16 -4.03 -10.95
C ILE A 217 15.36 -5.10 -12.02
N PHE A 218 16.60 -5.49 -12.28
CA PHE A 218 16.94 -6.53 -13.26
C PHE A 218 16.32 -7.89 -12.90
N LEU A 219 16.46 -8.33 -11.65
CA LEU A 219 15.93 -9.62 -11.20
C LEU A 219 14.39 -9.63 -11.20
N LEU A 220 13.75 -8.55 -10.81
CA LEU A 220 12.28 -8.44 -10.93
C LEU A 220 11.83 -8.50 -12.38
N GLY A 221 12.53 -7.81 -13.29
CA GLY A 221 12.27 -7.89 -14.72
C GLY A 221 12.43 -9.31 -15.27
N LEU A 222 13.46 -10.01 -14.85
CA LEU A 222 13.68 -11.41 -15.24
C LEU A 222 12.53 -12.31 -14.77
N TRP A 223 12.00 -12.11 -13.57
CA TRP A 223 10.85 -12.87 -13.07
C TRP A 223 9.54 -12.56 -13.77
N GLU A 224 9.36 -11.32 -14.24
CA GLU A 224 8.20 -10.98 -15.03
C GLU A 224 8.24 -11.65 -16.42
N LEU A 225 9.43 -11.85 -16.95
CA LEU A 225 9.66 -12.53 -18.22
C LEU A 225 9.60 -14.06 -18.10
N ILE A 226 10.18 -14.60 -17.03
CA ILE A 226 10.28 -16.04 -16.76
C ILE A 226 9.74 -16.29 -15.34
N PRO A 227 8.43 -16.41 -15.16
CA PRO A 227 7.80 -16.57 -13.85
C PRO A 227 8.27 -17.81 -13.07
N GLU A 228 8.78 -18.82 -13.77
CA GLU A 228 9.31 -20.07 -13.21
C GLU A 228 10.52 -19.83 -12.29
N LEU A 229 11.29 -18.76 -12.53
CA LEU A 229 12.46 -18.39 -11.72
C LEU A 229 12.11 -17.73 -10.38
N ARG A 230 10.85 -17.36 -10.18
CA ARG A 230 10.40 -16.56 -9.05
C ARG A 230 10.70 -17.21 -7.68
N ASN A 231 10.61 -18.53 -7.60
CA ASN A 231 10.82 -19.27 -6.36
C ASN A 231 12.24 -19.85 -6.22
N MET A 232 13.15 -19.49 -7.14
CA MET A 232 14.51 -20.03 -7.19
C MET A 232 15.58 -18.99 -6.88
N ILE A 233 15.29 -17.72 -6.99
CA ILE A 233 16.26 -16.64 -6.87
C ILE A 233 15.87 -15.70 -5.73
N HIS A 234 16.80 -15.49 -4.79
CA HIS A 234 16.69 -14.46 -3.75
C HIS A 234 16.86 -13.07 -4.37
N VAL A 235 15.92 -12.17 -4.13
CA VAL A 235 15.93 -10.81 -4.67
C VAL A 235 16.03 -9.76 -3.57
N GLY A 236 15.64 -10.11 -2.33
CA GLY A 236 15.74 -9.23 -1.18
C GLY A 236 17.14 -8.67 -0.95
N ASP A 237 17.24 -7.68 -0.11
CA ASP A 237 18.51 -7.14 0.37
C ASP A 237 18.85 -7.82 1.70
N THR A 238 19.88 -8.66 1.70
CA THR A 238 20.28 -9.44 2.87
C THR A 238 20.69 -8.58 4.04
N ASP A 239 21.32 -7.42 3.79
CA ASP A 239 21.74 -6.51 4.88
C ASP A 239 20.52 -5.92 5.60
N ILE A 240 19.44 -5.64 4.85
CA ILE A 240 18.16 -5.17 5.43
C ILE A 240 17.50 -6.30 6.22
N GLU A 241 17.48 -7.51 5.68
CA GLU A 241 16.89 -8.68 6.33
C GLU A 241 17.58 -9.00 7.65
N GLU A 242 18.91 -9.06 7.64
CA GLU A 242 19.71 -9.28 8.84
C GLU A 242 19.58 -8.13 9.84
N GLY A 243 19.65 -6.88 9.37
CA GLY A 243 19.55 -5.70 10.22
C GLY A 243 18.22 -5.65 11.00
N ILE A 244 17.10 -5.88 10.31
CA ILE A 244 15.77 -5.91 10.96
C ILE A 244 15.65 -7.09 11.90
N THR A 245 16.11 -8.28 11.48
CA THR A 245 16.04 -9.48 12.32
C THR A 245 16.81 -9.27 13.61
N ASN A 246 18.04 -8.74 13.55
CA ASN A 246 18.88 -8.48 14.72
C ASN A 246 18.23 -7.46 15.67
N ILE A 247 17.67 -6.37 15.14
CA ILE A 247 16.97 -5.36 15.97
C ILE A 247 15.78 -5.99 16.70
N VAL A 248 14.95 -6.74 15.99
CA VAL A 248 13.74 -7.32 16.57
C VAL A 248 14.09 -8.41 17.60
N VAL A 249 15.06 -9.26 17.29
CA VAL A 249 15.54 -10.30 18.23
C VAL A 249 16.12 -9.65 19.49
N ALA A 250 16.92 -8.60 19.37
CA ALA A 250 17.44 -7.88 20.53
C ALA A 250 16.33 -7.28 21.42
N ILE A 251 15.24 -6.79 20.84
CA ILE A 251 14.07 -6.32 21.59
C ILE A 251 13.37 -7.50 22.29
N PHE A 252 13.23 -8.65 21.64
CA PHE A 252 12.66 -9.84 22.25
C PHE A 252 13.50 -10.33 23.43
N GLU A 253 14.82 -10.35 23.28
CA GLU A 253 15.77 -10.70 24.34
C GLU A 253 15.67 -9.71 25.53
N GLN A 254 15.65 -8.41 25.26
CA GLN A 254 15.47 -7.38 26.27
C GLN A 254 14.16 -7.56 27.06
N ARG A 255 13.10 -8.06 26.41
CA ARG A 255 11.81 -8.40 27.06
C ARG A 255 11.76 -9.82 27.61
N ASN A 256 12.87 -10.57 27.59
CA ASN A 256 12.92 -11.99 27.98
C ASN A 256 11.84 -12.83 27.28
N TYR A 257 11.55 -12.52 26.02
CA TYR A 257 10.50 -13.17 25.21
C TYR A 257 9.10 -13.18 25.87
N LYS A 258 8.80 -12.16 26.70
CA LYS A 258 7.52 -12.00 27.41
C LYS A 258 6.91 -10.63 27.13
N PRO A 259 5.58 -10.50 27.15
CA PRO A 259 4.93 -9.21 27.10
C PRO A 259 5.41 -8.31 28.24
N SER A 260 5.71 -7.05 27.93
CA SER A 260 6.24 -6.07 28.89
C SER A 260 5.16 -5.24 29.60
N GLY A 261 3.89 -5.39 29.18
CA GLY A 261 2.77 -4.58 29.67
C GLY A 261 2.65 -3.20 28.97
N ARG A 262 3.50 -2.90 27.97
CA ARG A 262 3.40 -1.66 27.17
C ARG A 262 2.20 -1.65 26.25
N ASN A 263 1.59 -2.81 26.00
CA ASN A 263 0.46 -3.01 25.08
C ASN A 263 0.76 -2.55 23.63
N ASP A 264 2.02 -2.59 23.22
CA ASP A 264 2.45 -2.33 21.86
C ASP A 264 2.29 -3.57 20.95
N PHE A 265 2.65 -3.44 19.67
CA PHE A 265 2.50 -4.52 18.71
C PHE A 265 3.44 -5.72 19.02
N ILE A 266 4.61 -5.46 19.60
CA ILE A 266 5.54 -6.51 20.05
C ILE A 266 4.93 -7.32 21.18
N ASP A 267 4.33 -6.69 22.17
CA ASP A 267 3.68 -7.39 23.28
C ASP A 267 2.61 -8.37 22.77
N LEU A 268 1.79 -7.93 21.79
CA LEU A 268 0.80 -8.82 21.15
C LEU A 268 1.45 -10.03 20.49
N LEU A 269 2.55 -9.83 19.77
CA LEU A 269 3.25 -10.93 19.10
C LEU A 269 3.90 -11.88 20.09
N LEU A 270 4.45 -11.36 21.20
CA LEU A 270 4.98 -12.20 22.29
C LEU A 270 3.88 -13.00 22.98
N GLU A 271 2.69 -12.42 23.21
CA GLU A 271 1.51 -13.15 23.68
C GLU A 271 1.11 -14.29 22.73
N LEU A 272 1.15 -14.02 21.43
CA LEU A 272 0.85 -15.04 20.42
C LEU A 272 1.92 -16.15 20.41
N SER A 273 3.20 -15.79 20.55
CA SER A 273 4.30 -16.76 20.53
C SER A 273 4.21 -17.79 21.66
N GLN A 274 3.70 -17.38 22.84
CA GLN A 274 3.50 -18.29 23.97
C GLN A 274 2.53 -19.46 23.67
N LYS A 275 1.69 -19.32 22.61
CA LYS A 275 0.79 -20.40 22.17
C LYS A 275 1.50 -21.45 21.32
N GLY A 276 2.72 -21.20 20.86
CA GLY A 276 3.53 -22.08 20.02
C GLY A 276 2.98 -22.24 18.60
N LYS A 277 1.70 -22.53 18.47
CA LYS A 277 0.99 -22.64 17.18
C LYS A 277 -0.38 -22.01 17.23
N ILE A 278 -0.88 -21.64 16.06
CA ILE A 278 -2.24 -21.14 15.86
C ILE A 278 -2.99 -22.05 14.89
N GLU A 279 -4.26 -22.28 15.17
CA GLU A 279 -5.12 -23.17 14.40
C GLU A 279 -6.39 -22.45 13.95
N GLY A 280 -6.99 -22.94 12.87
CA GLY A 280 -8.27 -22.48 12.36
C GLY A 280 -8.76 -23.29 11.16
N GLU A 281 -9.81 -22.81 10.52
CA GLU A 281 -10.35 -23.42 9.32
C GLU A 281 -9.52 -23.07 8.09
N SER A 282 -9.20 -24.06 7.26
CA SER A 282 -8.54 -23.86 5.96
C SER A 282 -9.41 -23.08 4.97
N ILE A 283 -8.79 -22.20 4.20
CA ILE A 283 -9.40 -21.61 3.00
C ILE A 283 -8.99 -22.36 1.72
N GLU A 284 -7.92 -23.12 1.81
CA GLU A 284 -7.35 -23.85 0.68
C GLU A 284 -7.94 -25.24 0.55
N ASN A 285 -8.06 -25.95 1.68
CA ASN A 285 -8.47 -27.35 1.73
C ASN A 285 -9.91 -27.47 2.24
N ILE A 286 -10.80 -27.79 1.30
CA ILE A 286 -12.22 -28.06 1.58
C ILE A 286 -12.48 -29.52 1.26
N SER A 287 -13.15 -30.24 2.18
CA SER A 287 -13.53 -31.64 1.97
C SER A 287 -14.51 -31.77 0.79
N LYS A 288 -14.75 -33.01 0.34
CA LYS A 288 -15.72 -33.27 -0.71
C LYS A 288 -17.15 -32.84 -0.34
N ASP A 289 -17.43 -32.78 0.95
CA ASP A 289 -18.74 -32.39 1.50
C ASP A 289 -18.82 -30.85 1.74
N GLY A 290 -17.86 -30.09 1.25
CA GLY A 290 -17.85 -28.62 1.36
C GLY A 290 -17.38 -28.08 2.73
N VAL A 291 -16.91 -28.93 3.64
CA VAL A 291 -16.48 -28.54 4.99
C VAL A 291 -14.98 -28.18 4.96
N PRO A 292 -14.58 -26.97 5.45
CA PRO A 292 -13.18 -26.61 5.57
C PRO A 292 -12.41 -27.57 6.49
N GLN A 293 -11.22 -28.02 6.05
CA GLN A 293 -10.31 -28.78 6.89
C GLN A 293 -9.62 -27.86 7.91
N ARG A 294 -8.99 -28.45 8.93
CA ARG A 294 -8.17 -27.72 9.88
C ARG A 294 -6.83 -27.33 9.25
N ALA A 295 -6.42 -26.10 9.50
CA ALA A 295 -5.10 -25.57 9.16
C ALA A 295 -4.40 -25.15 10.45
N GLU A 296 -3.07 -25.28 10.48
CA GLU A 296 -2.23 -24.84 11.59
C GLU A 296 -1.00 -24.09 11.09
N LEU A 297 -0.49 -23.17 11.90
CA LEU A 297 0.73 -22.41 11.64
C LEU A 297 1.58 -22.36 12.90
N GLU A 298 2.82 -22.84 12.80
CA GLU A 298 3.82 -22.71 13.84
C GLU A 298 4.36 -21.28 13.91
N LEU A 299 4.39 -20.69 15.10
CA LEU A 299 4.85 -19.32 15.33
C LEU A 299 6.35 -19.29 15.65
N LYS A 300 7.18 -19.59 14.67
CA LYS A 300 8.64 -19.45 14.77
C LYS A 300 9.03 -17.97 14.92
N THR A 301 10.14 -17.70 15.59
CA THR A 301 10.65 -16.32 15.79
C THR A 301 10.70 -15.54 14.49
N ILE A 302 11.14 -16.15 13.39
CA ILE A 302 11.24 -15.47 12.09
C ILE A 302 9.86 -15.06 11.53
N VAL A 303 8.80 -15.82 11.83
CA VAL A 303 7.42 -15.43 11.45
C VAL A 303 7.00 -14.19 12.21
N LEU A 304 7.35 -14.05 13.49
CA LEU A 304 7.05 -12.88 14.31
C LEU A 304 7.85 -11.67 13.83
N VAL A 305 9.15 -11.85 13.55
CA VAL A 305 10.01 -10.81 12.96
C VAL A 305 9.40 -10.29 11.63
N ALA A 306 8.93 -11.20 10.78
CA ALA A 306 8.27 -10.83 9.52
C ALA A 306 6.99 -9.99 9.72
N GLN A 307 6.22 -10.20 10.81
CA GLN A 307 5.07 -9.35 11.11
C GLN A 307 5.50 -7.95 11.57
N ILE A 308 6.56 -7.82 12.36
CA ILE A 308 7.10 -6.53 12.78
C ILE A 308 7.65 -5.76 11.57
N PHE A 309 8.39 -6.45 10.70
CA PHE A 309 8.87 -5.89 9.45
C PHE A 309 7.75 -5.27 8.62
N ILE A 310 6.65 -6.02 8.36
CA ILE A 310 5.57 -5.49 7.52
C ILE A 310 4.77 -4.40 8.23
N PHE A 311 4.64 -4.45 9.55
CA PHE A 311 4.02 -3.37 10.31
C PHE A 311 4.79 -2.06 10.14
N PHE A 312 6.12 -2.12 10.24
CA PHE A 312 7.00 -0.97 9.99
C PHE A 312 6.86 -0.48 8.54
N ALA A 313 7.10 -1.36 7.58
CA ALA A 313 7.09 -1.00 6.16
C ALA A 313 5.74 -0.41 5.70
N ALA A 314 4.63 -1.02 6.11
CA ALA A 314 3.30 -0.59 5.72
C ALA A 314 2.89 0.74 6.40
N GLY A 315 3.18 0.90 7.70
CA GLY A 315 2.77 2.08 8.44
C GLY A 315 3.59 3.34 8.11
N PHE A 316 4.86 3.15 7.77
CA PHE A 316 5.77 4.23 7.42
C PHE A 316 5.45 4.84 6.05
N GLU A 317 5.55 4.07 4.97
CA GLU A 317 5.54 4.61 3.60
C GLU A 317 4.14 5.05 3.14
N THR A 318 3.09 4.29 3.48
CA THR A 318 1.73 4.62 3.03
C THR A 318 1.18 5.88 3.68
N SER A 319 1.40 6.03 4.98
CA SER A 319 0.90 7.19 5.74
C SER A 319 1.69 8.46 5.42
N SER A 320 3.03 8.37 5.23
CA SER A 320 3.83 9.51 4.79
C SER A 320 3.40 9.99 3.40
N SER A 321 3.11 9.07 2.48
CA SER A 321 2.59 9.42 1.17
C SER A 321 1.24 10.12 1.26
N ALA A 322 0.27 9.53 1.98
CA ALA A 322 -1.08 10.10 2.13
C ALA A 322 -1.06 11.50 2.76
N THR A 323 -0.29 11.71 3.84
CA THR A 323 -0.15 13.04 4.48
C THR A 323 0.52 14.05 3.58
N SER A 324 1.58 13.65 2.86
CA SER A 324 2.30 14.54 1.94
C SER A 324 1.42 14.98 0.77
N PHE A 325 0.62 14.06 0.22
CA PHE A 325 -0.31 14.37 -0.87
C PHE A 325 -1.42 15.31 -0.39
N THR A 326 -1.89 15.14 0.84
CA THR A 326 -2.89 16.03 1.43
C THR A 326 -2.33 17.44 1.62
N LEU A 327 -1.10 17.57 2.17
CA LEU A 327 -0.46 18.89 2.31
C LEU A 327 -0.17 19.53 0.95
N HIS A 328 0.20 18.75 -0.07
CA HIS A 328 0.34 19.25 -1.44
C HIS A 328 -0.98 19.80 -1.98
N GLN A 329 -2.10 19.09 -1.83
CA GLN A 329 -3.40 19.60 -2.27
C GLN A 329 -3.80 20.87 -1.52
N LEU A 330 -3.62 20.90 -0.20
CA LEU A 330 -3.94 22.07 0.62
C LEU A 330 -3.05 23.29 0.29
N ALA A 331 -1.81 23.08 -0.14
CA ALA A 331 -0.93 24.17 -0.57
C ALA A 331 -1.48 24.91 -1.79
N PHE A 332 -2.18 24.23 -2.70
CA PHE A 332 -2.82 24.83 -3.87
C PHE A 332 -4.27 25.28 -3.62
N HIS A 333 -4.83 25.01 -2.42
CA HIS A 333 -6.21 25.37 -2.04
C HIS A 333 -6.22 26.13 -0.72
N PRO A 334 -5.70 27.38 -0.69
CA PRO A 334 -5.52 28.15 0.55
C PRO A 334 -6.84 28.48 1.27
N ASP A 335 -7.95 28.57 0.56
CA ASP A 335 -9.30 28.76 1.10
C ASP A 335 -9.76 27.54 1.91
N ILE A 336 -9.56 26.34 1.40
CA ILE A 336 -9.87 25.08 2.09
C ILE A 336 -8.92 24.92 3.29
N GLN A 337 -7.64 25.20 3.09
CA GLN A 337 -6.66 25.14 4.18
C GLN A 337 -7.02 26.06 5.33
N SER A 338 -7.44 27.31 5.04
CA SER A 338 -7.88 28.27 6.06
C SER A 338 -9.12 27.81 6.82
N LYS A 339 -10.09 27.20 6.13
CA LYS A 339 -11.28 26.62 6.79
C LYS A 339 -10.89 25.48 7.74
N ILE A 340 -9.97 24.58 7.32
CA ILE A 340 -9.47 23.51 8.15
C ILE A 340 -8.69 24.05 9.36
N GLN A 341 -7.89 25.10 9.17
CA GLN A 341 -7.17 25.73 10.27
C GLN A 341 -8.14 26.32 11.31
N ASN A 342 -9.22 26.95 10.87
CA ASN A 342 -10.26 27.48 11.77
C ASN A 342 -11.01 26.33 12.49
N GLU A 343 -11.30 25.21 11.82
CA GLU A 343 -11.86 24.02 12.45
C GLU A 343 -10.94 23.48 13.55
N ILE A 344 -9.62 23.38 13.28
CA ILE A 344 -8.64 22.94 14.25
C ILE A 344 -8.65 23.84 15.49
N ASP A 345 -8.61 25.16 15.31
CA ASP A 345 -8.60 26.11 16.42
C ASP A 345 -9.88 25.99 17.26
N GLN A 346 -11.06 25.92 16.63
CA GLN A 346 -12.35 25.77 17.31
C GLN A 346 -12.47 24.45 18.08
N VAL A 347 -12.01 23.34 17.48
CA VAL A 347 -12.04 22.03 18.14
C VAL A 347 -11.08 22.02 19.32
N LEU A 348 -9.84 22.47 19.14
CA LEU A 348 -8.83 22.42 20.20
C LEU A 348 -9.17 23.28 21.41
N THR A 349 -9.89 24.39 21.24
CA THR A 349 -10.40 25.19 22.37
C THR A 349 -11.23 24.36 23.36
N LYS A 350 -11.90 23.29 22.92
CA LYS A 350 -12.68 22.38 23.79
C LYS A 350 -11.76 21.40 24.57
N TYR A 351 -10.49 21.29 24.19
CA TYR A 351 -9.54 20.31 24.70
C TYR A 351 -8.28 20.96 25.28
N ASP A 352 -8.39 22.17 25.86
CA ASP A 352 -7.29 22.93 26.45
C ASP A 352 -6.12 23.16 25.47
N ASP A 353 -6.42 23.41 24.20
CA ASP A 353 -5.51 23.60 23.08
C ASP A 353 -4.56 22.40 22.80
N LYS A 354 -4.95 21.20 23.28
CA LYS A 354 -4.15 19.97 23.14
C LYS A 354 -4.75 19.04 22.09
N LEU A 355 -3.87 18.51 21.27
CA LEU A 355 -4.21 17.40 20.39
C LEU A 355 -4.48 16.14 21.24
N CYS A 356 -5.59 15.47 21.00
CA CYS A 356 -5.92 14.18 21.61
C CYS A 356 -6.79 13.35 20.64
N TYR A 357 -7.03 12.08 20.97
CA TYR A 357 -7.81 11.19 20.10
C TYR A 357 -9.19 11.76 19.76
N ASP A 358 -9.89 12.26 20.78
CA ASP A 358 -11.26 12.73 20.62
C ASP A 358 -11.30 14.07 19.86
N ALA A 359 -10.33 14.97 20.07
CA ALA A 359 -10.17 16.19 19.27
C ALA A 359 -9.93 15.85 17.77
N ILE A 360 -9.01 14.94 17.47
CA ILE A 360 -8.76 14.53 16.08
C ILE A 360 -9.98 13.88 15.43
N ALA A 361 -10.78 13.14 16.19
CA ALA A 361 -12.00 12.52 15.69
C ALA A 361 -13.11 13.56 15.36
N GLU A 362 -13.06 14.77 15.92
CA GLU A 362 -13.98 15.87 15.61
C GLU A 362 -13.58 16.69 14.37
N LEU A 363 -12.33 16.56 13.86
CA LEU A 363 -11.84 17.31 12.69
C LEU A 363 -12.44 16.76 11.37
N THR A 364 -13.70 17.09 11.15
CA THR A 364 -14.50 16.56 10.04
C THR A 364 -14.01 17.06 8.68
N LEU A 365 -13.73 18.36 8.54
CA LEU A 365 -13.29 18.94 7.28
C LEU A 365 -11.87 18.48 6.92
N LEU A 366 -10.99 18.34 7.93
CA LEU A 366 -9.66 17.76 7.72
C LEU A 366 -9.75 16.30 7.24
N ASP A 367 -10.66 15.50 7.82
CA ASP A 367 -10.88 14.11 7.39
C ASP A 367 -11.43 14.05 5.96
N MET A 368 -12.36 14.93 5.60
CA MET A 368 -12.89 15.06 4.24
C MET A 368 -11.78 15.43 3.24
N ALA A 369 -10.92 16.38 3.59
CA ALA A 369 -9.79 16.77 2.75
C ALA A 369 -8.75 15.64 2.58
N PHE A 370 -8.48 14.88 3.64
CA PHE A 370 -7.63 13.69 3.60
C PHE A 370 -8.21 12.63 2.67
N LYS A 371 -9.51 12.33 2.78
CA LYS A 371 -10.21 11.37 1.92
C LYS A 371 -10.19 11.80 0.45
N GLU A 372 -10.42 13.08 0.17
CA GLU A 372 -10.40 13.61 -1.19
C GLU A 372 -8.98 13.57 -1.79
N SER A 373 -7.96 13.86 -1.00
CA SER A 373 -6.58 13.69 -1.43
C SER A 373 -6.27 12.23 -1.79
N MET A 374 -6.72 11.27 -0.96
CA MET A 374 -6.57 9.84 -1.23
C MET A 374 -7.41 9.35 -2.41
N ARG A 375 -8.47 10.05 -2.79
CA ARG A 375 -9.23 9.79 -4.01
C ARG A 375 -8.41 10.15 -5.24
N ILE A 376 -7.85 11.36 -5.27
CA ILE A 376 -7.08 11.89 -6.42
C ILE A 376 -5.76 11.14 -6.56
N PHE A 377 -5.04 10.95 -5.46
CA PHE A 377 -3.74 10.33 -5.45
C PHE A 377 -3.64 9.29 -4.30
N PRO A 378 -4.21 8.10 -4.47
CA PRO A 378 -4.17 7.06 -3.45
C PRO A 378 -2.73 6.56 -3.26
N SER A 379 -2.36 6.18 -2.03
CA SER A 379 -1.04 5.60 -1.75
C SER A 379 -0.77 4.34 -2.59
N LEU A 380 -1.81 3.52 -2.83
CA LEU A 380 -1.76 2.39 -3.76
C LEU A 380 -2.65 2.69 -4.98
N GLY A 381 -2.09 2.69 -6.17
CA GLY A 381 -2.83 3.01 -7.40
C GLY A 381 -3.72 1.88 -7.92
N PHE A 382 -3.53 0.66 -7.44
CA PHE A 382 -4.31 -0.53 -7.84
C PHE A 382 -4.33 -1.59 -6.73
N LEU A 383 -5.33 -2.49 -6.79
CA LEU A 383 -5.36 -3.74 -6.03
C LEU A 383 -5.10 -4.92 -6.96
N GLN A 384 -4.46 -5.97 -6.44
CA GLN A 384 -4.23 -7.22 -7.15
C GLN A 384 -4.83 -8.39 -6.40
N ARG A 385 -5.45 -9.31 -7.16
CA ARG A 385 -5.82 -10.65 -6.69
C ARG A 385 -5.38 -11.67 -7.73
N GLU A 386 -5.24 -12.92 -7.31
CA GLU A 386 -5.03 -14.05 -8.21
C GLU A 386 -6.21 -15.00 -8.10
N CYS A 387 -6.68 -15.45 -9.23
CA CYS A 387 -7.69 -16.51 -9.29
C CYS A 387 -7.07 -17.80 -8.73
N ALA A 388 -7.51 -18.22 -7.56
CA ALA A 388 -7.05 -19.43 -6.90
C ALA A 388 -7.82 -20.69 -7.34
N ARG A 389 -9.07 -20.49 -7.76
CA ARG A 389 -9.96 -21.55 -8.26
C ARG A 389 -10.67 -21.03 -9.48
N ARG A 390 -10.84 -21.87 -10.52
CA ARG A 390 -11.54 -21.49 -11.75
C ARG A 390 -12.84 -20.75 -11.46
N TYR A 391 -13.00 -19.59 -12.08
CA TYR A 391 -14.12 -18.70 -11.82
C TYR A 391 -14.69 -18.17 -13.13
N THR A 392 -16.01 -18.22 -13.26
CA THR A 392 -16.71 -17.58 -14.39
C THR A 392 -17.36 -16.29 -13.91
N ILE A 393 -17.00 -15.16 -14.52
CA ILE A 393 -17.60 -13.86 -14.23
C ILE A 393 -19.06 -13.91 -14.64
N PRO A 394 -20.04 -13.83 -13.70
CA PRO A 394 -21.45 -14.05 -14.02
C PRO A 394 -21.99 -13.07 -15.06
N GLN A 395 -21.55 -11.80 -14.98
CA GLN A 395 -22.03 -10.71 -15.86
C GLN A 395 -21.53 -10.82 -17.30
N LEU A 396 -20.53 -11.66 -17.59
CA LEU A 396 -19.86 -11.73 -18.90
C LEU A 396 -19.77 -13.14 -19.48
N GLY A 397 -19.97 -14.17 -18.66
CA GLY A 397 -19.73 -15.56 -19.06
C GLY A 397 -18.26 -15.90 -19.33
N ILE A 398 -17.33 -15.00 -18.99
CA ILE A 398 -15.91 -15.18 -19.20
C ILE A 398 -15.33 -16.02 -18.05
N THR A 399 -14.65 -17.12 -18.39
CA THR A 399 -14.00 -17.97 -17.40
C THR A 399 -12.52 -17.57 -17.23
N ILE A 400 -12.12 -17.37 -15.98
CA ILE A 400 -10.75 -17.09 -15.55
C ILE A 400 -10.17 -18.38 -14.96
N ASP A 401 -9.00 -18.77 -15.44
CA ASP A 401 -8.30 -19.96 -14.94
C ASP A 401 -7.48 -19.64 -13.68
N PRO A 402 -7.18 -20.64 -12.84
CA PRO A 402 -6.26 -20.47 -11.71
C PRO A 402 -4.91 -19.91 -12.16
N GLY A 403 -4.32 -19.01 -11.35
CA GLY A 403 -3.07 -18.33 -11.64
C GLY A 403 -3.21 -17.03 -12.45
N VAL A 404 -4.35 -16.76 -13.05
CA VAL A 404 -4.61 -15.47 -13.70
C VAL A 404 -4.81 -14.39 -12.65
N LYS A 405 -4.07 -13.29 -12.79
CA LYS A 405 -4.20 -12.15 -11.90
C LYS A 405 -5.28 -11.19 -12.38
N VAL A 406 -6.00 -10.63 -11.42
CA VAL A 406 -7.00 -9.58 -11.66
C VAL A 406 -6.56 -8.31 -10.96
N ILE A 407 -6.64 -7.21 -11.70
CA ILE A 407 -6.17 -5.88 -11.29
C ILE A 407 -7.38 -4.95 -11.20
N ILE A 408 -7.56 -4.32 -10.05
CA ILE A 408 -8.58 -3.29 -9.84
C ILE A 408 -7.85 -1.95 -9.79
N PRO A 409 -7.95 -1.11 -10.82
CA PRO A 409 -7.19 0.14 -10.96
C PRO A 409 -7.82 1.25 -10.13
N ILE A 410 -7.51 1.30 -8.82
CA ILE A 410 -8.11 2.22 -7.84
C ILE A 410 -8.09 3.66 -8.35
N GLN A 411 -6.91 4.16 -8.73
CA GLN A 411 -6.79 5.56 -9.13
C GLN A 411 -7.60 5.87 -10.39
N ALA A 412 -7.73 4.93 -11.33
CA ALA A 412 -8.55 5.13 -12.52
C ALA A 412 -10.04 5.20 -12.17
N ILE A 413 -10.52 4.29 -11.32
CA ILE A 413 -11.90 4.26 -10.84
C ILE A 413 -12.23 5.55 -10.05
N GLN A 414 -11.35 5.95 -9.14
CA GLN A 414 -11.53 7.13 -8.29
C GLN A 414 -11.45 8.46 -9.05
N MET A 415 -10.92 8.44 -10.27
CA MET A 415 -10.84 9.60 -11.17
C MET A 415 -11.83 9.51 -12.34
N ASP A 416 -12.75 8.58 -12.32
CA ASP A 416 -13.77 8.41 -13.36
C ASP A 416 -14.97 9.34 -13.07
N GLU A 417 -15.29 10.20 -14.04
CA GLU A 417 -16.43 11.13 -14.01
C GLU A 417 -17.78 10.42 -13.81
N LYS A 418 -17.86 9.14 -14.18
CA LYS A 418 -19.03 8.29 -13.95
C LYS A 418 -19.37 8.16 -12.46
N TYR A 419 -18.37 8.18 -11.59
CA TYR A 419 -18.54 7.96 -10.14
C TYR A 419 -18.30 9.24 -9.34
N PHE A 420 -17.51 10.17 -9.85
CA PHE A 420 -17.13 11.41 -9.18
C PHE A 420 -17.24 12.60 -10.15
N GLU A 421 -18.33 13.33 -10.07
CA GLU A 421 -18.54 14.54 -10.88
C GLU A 421 -17.37 15.52 -10.71
N ASN A 422 -16.83 16.10 -11.81
CA ASN A 422 -15.63 16.92 -11.78
C ASN A 422 -14.45 16.23 -11.08
N ALA A 423 -14.16 14.98 -11.44
CA ALA A 423 -13.21 14.10 -10.74
C ALA A 423 -11.79 14.70 -10.63
N ASN A 424 -11.40 15.60 -11.51
CA ASN A 424 -10.09 16.30 -11.51
C ASN A 424 -10.01 17.45 -10.49
N LYS A 425 -11.14 17.88 -9.88
CA LYS A 425 -11.16 18.95 -8.89
C LYS A 425 -11.01 18.41 -7.48
N PHE A 426 -10.22 19.09 -6.66
CA PHE A 426 -10.12 18.82 -5.23
C PHE A 426 -11.33 19.43 -4.50
N CYS A 427 -12.26 18.59 -4.06
CA CYS A 427 -13.52 19.00 -3.45
C CYS A 427 -13.82 18.10 -2.24
N PRO A 428 -13.33 18.46 -1.03
CA PRO A 428 -13.54 17.68 0.20
C PRO A 428 -15.02 17.39 0.52
N GLU A 429 -15.92 18.27 0.13
CA GLU A 429 -17.36 18.19 0.39
C GLU A 429 -18.01 16.90 -0.15
N ARG A 430 -17.37 16.22 -1.11
CA ARG A 430 -17.78 14.88 -1.59
C ARG A 430 -17.83 13.84 -0.48
N PHE A 431 -17.04 14.02 0.56
CA PHE A 431 -16.96 13.13 1.71
C PHE A 431 -17.76 13.63 2.91
N GLY A 432 -18.64 14.60 2.71
CA GLY A 432 -19.63 15.01 3.72
C GLY A 432 -20.66 13.91 3.98
N SER A 433 -21.28 13.93 5.17
CA SER A 433 -22.13 12.86 5.70
C SER A 433 -23.27 12.43 4.75
N GLU A 434 -23.88 13.36 4.03
CA GLU A 434 -24.98 13.05 3.10
C GLU A 434 -24.44 12.52 1.76
N ALA A 435 -23.37 13.09 1.24
CA ALA A 435 -22.77 12.67 -0.04
C ALA A 435 -22.21 11.24 0.02
N VAL A 436 -21.59 10.86 1.14
CA VAL A 436 -21.04 9.53 1.35
C VAL A 436 -22.12 8.43 1.33
N LYS A 437 -23.35 8.72 1.76
CA LYS A 437 -24.45 7.75 1.75
C LYS A 437 -24.82 7.26 0.34
N SER A 438 -24.62 8.10 -0.68
CA SER A 438 -24.90 7.77 -2.07
C SER A 438 -23.69 7.18 -2.80
N LEU A 439 -22.50 7.22 -2.21
CA LEU A 439 -21.28 6.75 -2.83
C LEU A 439 -21.21 5.21 -2.83
N ASN A 440 -20.95 4.62 -3.99
CA ASN A 440 -20.68 3.19 -4.06
C ASN A 440 -19.33 2.88 -3.38
N ASN A 441 -19.33 1.99 -2.39
CA ASN A 441 -18.14 1.63 -1.61
C ASN A 441 -16.98 1.11 -2.49
N TYR A 442 -17.29 0.52 -3.64
CA TYR A 442 -16.26 0.02 -4.58
C TYR A 442 -15.75 1.09 -5.56
N ALA A 443 -16.32 2.28 -5.55
CA ALA A 443 -15.78 3.43 -6.28
C ALA A 443 -14.67 4.16 -5.49
N TYR A 444 -14.60 3.97 -4.15
CA TYR A 444 -13.59 4.59 -3.28
C TYR A 444 -12.89 3.54 -2.43
N LEU A 445 -11.66 3.16 -2.80
CA LEU A 445 -10.95 1.99 -2.29
C LEU A 445 -9.54 2.30 -1.71
N PRO A 446 -9.29 3.42 -1.01
CA PRO A 446 -7.94 3.78 -0.58
C PRO A 446 -7.33 2.77 0.40
N PHE A 447 -8.16 2.03 1.15
CA PHE A 447 -7.75 0.96 2.05
C PHE A 447 -8.14 -0.44 1.54
N GLY A 448 -8.65 -0.53 0.31
CA GLY A 448 -9.22 -1.75 -0.25
C GLY A 448 -10.53 -2.16 0.42
N GLU A 449 -11.11 -3.28 -0.04
CA GLU A 449 -12.35 -3.84 0.47
C GLU A 449 -12.27 -5.36 0.64
N GLY A 450 -13.24 -5.93 1.39
CA GLY A 450 -13.36 -7.35 1.67
C GLY A 450 -12.36 -7.88 2.72
N PRO A 451 -12.22 -9.19 2.85
CA PRO A 451 -11.40 -9.81 3.92
C PRO A 451 -9.92 -9.41 3.89
N ARG A 452 -9.41 -9.00 2.72
CA ARG A 452 -8.03 -8.51 2.51
C ARG A 452 -7.90 -6.98 2.57
N ALA A 453 -8.93 -6.26 3.02
CA ALA A 453 -8.84 -4.82 3.29
C ALA A 453 -7.71 -4.51 4.30
N CYS A 454 -7.23 -3.28 4.30
CA CYS A 454 -6.16 -2.84 5.20
C CYS A 454 -6.53 -3.09 6.67
N VAL A 455 -5.71 -3.83 7.38
CA VAL A 455 -5.92 -4.12 8.81
C VAL A 455 -5.71 -2.88 9.67
N GLY A 456 -4.77 -2.01 9.24
CA GLY A 456 -4.40 -0.78 9.93
C GLY A 456 -5.12 0.47 9.42
N ALA A 457 -6.25 0.35 8.67
CA ALA A 457 -6.91 1.51 8.06
C ALA A 457 -7.22 2.63 9.07
N ARG A 458 -7.81 2.29 10.22
CA ARG A 458 -8.14 3.25 11.27
C ARG A 458 -6.89 3.87 11.91
N LEU A 459 -5.86 3.07 12.17
CA LEU A 459 -4.59 3.56 12.70
C LEU A 459 -3.93 4.53 11.70
N GLY A 460 -3.83 4.12 10.43
CA GLY A 460 -3.25 4.94 9.37
C GLY A 460 -3.98 6.27 9.17
N GLN A 461 -5.32 6.26 9.22
CA GLN A 461 -6.13 7.48 9.14
C GLN A 461 -5.88 8.40 10.35
N MET A 462 -6.01 7.88 11.58
CA MET A 462 -5.86 8.67 12.79
C MET A 462 -4.47 9.27 12.96
N GLN A 463 -3.40 8.52 12.66
CA GLN A 463 -2.03 9.06 12.70
C GLN A 463 -1.82 10.14 11.63
N SER A 464 -2.39 9.94 10.43
CA SER A 464 -2.28 10.92 9.34
C SER A 464 -2.98 12.21 9.71
N LEU A 465 -4.20 12.13 10.22
CA LEU A 465 -4.95 13.31 10.69
C LEU A 465 -4.23 14.03 11.83
N ALA A 466 -3.63 13.30 12.80
CA ALA A 466 -2.87 13.90 13.88
C ALA A 466 -1.64 14.66 13.37
N GLY A 467 -0.87 14.09 12.44
CA GLY A 467 0.27 14.75 11.82
C GLY A 467 -0.13 16.00 11.01
N LEU A 468 -1.21 15.88 10.22
CA LEU A 468 -1.76 17.01 9.47
C LEU A 468 -2.27 18.12 10.39
N ALA A 469 -3.01 17.78 11.44
CA ALA A 469 -3.51 18.73 12.42
C ALA A 469 -2.37 19.46 13.15
N ALA A 470 -1.31 18.75 13.55
CA ALA A 470 -0.14 19.35 14.17
C ALA A 470 0.55 20.38 13.25
N VAL A 471 0.75 20.03 11.97
CA VAL A 471 1.33 20.97 11.00
C VAL A 471 0.43 22.18 10.82
N LEU A 472 -0.87 21.97 10.55
CA LEU A 472 -1.82 23.03 10.21
C LEU A 472 -2.22 23.90 11.42
N GLN A 473 -2.07 23.40 12.63
CA GLN A 473 -2.28 24.17 13.87
C GLN A 473 -1.31 25.37 13.96
N LYS A 474 -0.05 25.20 13.58
CA LYS A 474 1.00 26.21 13.77
C LYS A 474 1.46 26.84 12.45
N PHE A 475 1.27 26.16 11.33
CA PHE A 475 1.86 26.57 10.06
C PHE A 475 0.81 26.60 8.93
N THR A 476 1.09 27.45 7.94
CA THR A 476 0.44 27.45 6.64
C THR A 476 1.41 26.85 5.62
N VAL A 477 0.91 25.97 4.77
CA VAL A 477 1.68 25.36 3.67
C VAL A 477 1.35 26.07 2.36
N GLU A 478 2.39 26.43 1.61
CA GLU A 478 2.28 27.07 0.31
C GLU A 478 3.10 26.32 -0.74
N PRO A 479 2.78 26.40 -2.03
CA PRO A 479 3.68 25.89 -3.05
C PRO A 479 4.97 26.74 -3.09
N SER A 480 6.10 26.08 -3.29
CA SER A 480 7.37 26.75 -3.63
C SER A 480 7.47 26.96 -5.15
N ALA A 481 8.46 27.68 -5.60
CA ALA A 481 8.72 27.84 -7.05
C ALA A 481 9.02 26.49 -7.76
N LYS A 482 9.36 25.46 -7.01
CA LYS A 482 9.69 24.11 -7.52
C LYS A 482 8.55 23.10 -7.37
N THR A 483 7.43 23.48 -6.76
CA THR A 483 6.30 22.56 -6.52
C THR A 483 5.57 22.29 -7.83
N PRO A 484 5.54 21.04 -8.31
CA PRO A 484 4.75 20.73 -9.51
C PRO A 484 3.25 20.70 -9.14
N LEU A 485 2.40 21.20 -10.05
CA LEU A 485 0.95 21.15 -9.88
C LEU A 485 0.47 19.68 -9.90
N GLU A 486 0.98 18.88 -10.84
CA GLU A 486 0.75 17.44 -10.91
C GLU A 486 1.98 16.70 -10.38
N LEU A 487 1.77 15.78 -9.44
CA LEU A 487 2.87 15.02 -8.86
C LEU A 487 3.45 14.02 -9.88
N PRO A 488 4.73 14.11 -10.23
CA PRO A 488 5.36 13.21 -11.17
C PRO A 488 5.55 11.81 -10.54
N VAL A 489 4.76 10.84 -10.99
CA VAL A 489 4.85 9.46 -10.48
C VAL A 489 6.20 8.85 -10.85
N ASN A 490 6.84 8.21 -9.87
CA ASN A 490 8.03 7.42 -10.13
C ASN A 490 7.64 6.11 -10.84
N PRO A 491 8.08 5.87 -12.08
CA PRO A 491 7.70 4.66 -12.83
C PRO A 491 8.16 3.36 -12.20
N TRP A 492 9.16 3.40 -11.34
CA TRP A 492 9.67 2.25 -10.60
C TRP A 492 8.91 1.93 -9.30
N SER A 493 7.89 2.72 -8.97
CA SER A 493 7.02 2.46 -7.81
C SER A 493 6.11 1.27 -8.09
N ASN A 494 6.18 0.24 -7.26
CA ASN A 494 5.38 -0.98 -7.46
C ASN A 494 4.17 -1.08 -6.55
N VAL A 495 4.34 -0.85 -5.26
CA VAL A 495 3.28 -1.00 -4.27
C VAL A 495 2.74 0.38 -3.91
N VAL A 496 3.58 1.22 -3.31
CA VAL A 496 3.21 2.60 -2.95
C VAL A 496 3.61 3.55 -4.06
N GLN A 497 2.71 4.44 -4.45
CA GLN A 497 2.99 5.45 -5.46
C GLN A 497 4.05 6.44 -4.95
N GLY A 498 5.25 6.38 -5.49
CA GLY A 498 6.32 7.31 -5.21
C GLY A 498 6.26 8.52 -6.13
N VAL A 499 6.72 9.66 -5.63
CA VAL A 499 6.87 10.89 -6.41
C VAL A 499 8.34 11.09 -6.75
N LYS A 500 8.63 11.38 -8.01
CA LYS A 500 10.00 11.66 -8.46
C LYS A 500 10.39 13.08 -8.04
N GLY A 501 11.52 13.21 -7.33
CA GLY A 501 12.06 14.52 -6.92
C GLY A 501 11.48 15.09 -5.62
N GLY A 502 10.70 14.28 -4.86
CA GLY A 502 10.09 14.74 -3.61
C GLY A 502 8.88 15.64 -3.80
N ILE A 503 8.43 16.29 -2.74
CA ILE A 503 7.31 17.26 -2.75
C ILE A 503 7.79 18.56 -2.10
N PRO A 504 8.50 19.42 -2.83
CA PRO A 504 8.97 20.68 -2.29
C PRO A 504 7.79 21.61 -2.00
N LEU A 505 7.66 22.06 -0.76
CA LEU A 505 6.67 23.04 -0.30
C LEU A 505 7.35 24.14 0.50
N LYS A 506 6.58 25.18 0.85
CA LYS A 506 7.01 26.26 1.71
C LYS A 506 6.12 26.29 2.95
N LEU A 507 6.77 26.36 4.12
CA LEU A 507 6.12 26.45 5.42
C LEU A 507 6.20 27.89 5.93
N ARG A 508 5.08 28.43 6.37
CA ARG A 508 5.01 29.75 7.03
C ARG A 508 4.35 29.60 8.39
N LEU A 509 4.86 30.37 9.35
CA LEU A 509 4.20 30.47 10.65
C LEU A 509 2.83 31.18 10.46
N ARG A 510 1.80 30.63 11.06
CA ARG A 510 0.47 31.29 11.08
C ARG A 510 0.55 32.59 11.89
N LYS A 511 -0.06 33.63 11.38
CA LYS A 511 -0.31 34.84 12.20
C LYS A 511 -1.44 34.49 13.15
N GLN A 512 -1.17 34.54 14.44
CA GLN A 512 -2.19 34.45 15.49
C GLN A 512 -3.06 35.68 15.46
#